data_99ab2c8e567f7e4446dd885dca83bdd8
#
_entry.id   99ab2c8e567f7e4446dd885dca83bdd8
#
_cell.length_a   1.000
_cell.length_b   1.000
_cell.length_c   1.000
_cell.angle_alpha   90.00
_cell.angle_beta   90.00
_cell.angle_gamma   90.00
#
_symmetry.space_group_name_H-M   'P 1'
#
loop_
_entity.id
_entity.type
_entity.pdbx_description
1 polymer ?
#
loop_
_entity_poly.entity_id
_entity_poly.type
_entity_poly.pdbx_seq_one_letter_code
_entity_poly.pdbx_strand_id
1 'polypeptide(L)'
;MIHPTFYRLPEEKKDRIIVSAKREFTQHTYEKTSINRILDEAKIPKGSFYQYFDDKSDLFYLCIYSVYEKIIDARTGKSESLLGSGLLRMKNLGYDRGYQLFSEDLHDILEEGDFTLFSNMLKAPDAIHNYVQMNIASELIAPIFKAELMADPAVRNDIDYDYYSYLLSLTELIPVDYGARTGRSVEETIYLGFEYMRAIYDSISR
;
A
#
# COMPACT_ATOMS: atom_id res chain seq x y z
N MET A 1 -17.13 -1.10 1.48
CA MET A 1 -16.71 -1.06 0.04
C MET A 1 -16.92 0.35 -0.51
N ILE A 2 -15.97 0.86 -1.31
CA ILE A 2 -16.12 2.18 -1.96
C ILE A 2 -17.12 2.05 -3.11
N HIS A 3 -18.14 2.90 -3.11
CA HIS A 3 -19.21 2.82 -4.09
C HIS A 3 -18.81 3.44 -5.44
N PRO A 4 -19.32 2.96 -6.58
CA PRO A 4 -19.06 3.53 -7.90
C PRO A 4 -19.41 5.03 -8.01
N THR A 5 -20.31 5.52 -7.17
CA THR A 5 -20.67 6.93 -7.09
C THR A 5 -19.52 7.83 -6.65
N PHE A 6 -18.61 7.34 -5.80
CA PHE A 6 -17.40 8.08 -5.41
C PHE A 6 -16.49 8.33 -6.62
N TYR A 7 -16.23 7.29 -7.42
CA TYR A 7 -15.32 7.39 -8.56
C TYR A 7 -15.85 8.32 -9.68
N ARG A 8 -17.18 8.57 -9.71
CA ARG A 8 -17.82 9.49 -10.66
C ARG A 8 -17.83 10.94 -10.19
N LEU A 9 -17.34 11.23 -8.99
CA LEU A 9 -17.24 12.60 -8.51
C LEU A 9 -16.20 13.39 -9.32
N PRO A 10 -16.39 14.75 -9.46
CA PRO A 10 -15.32 15.61 -9.95
C PRO A 10 -14.05 15.43 -9.11
N GLU A 11 -12.87 15.46 -9.76
CA GLU A 11 -11.57 15.27 -9.09
C GLU A 11 -11.41 16.19 -7.88
N GLU A 12 -11.70 17.48 -8.04
CA GLU A 12 -11.64 18.46 -6.96
C GLU A 12 -12.45 18.04 -5.71
N LYS A 13 -13.58 17.37 -5.91
CA LYS A 13 -14.42 16.91 -4.80
C LYS A 13 -13.83 15.66 -4.15
N LYS A 14 -13.27 14.74 -4.93
CA LYS A 14 -12.54 13.57 -4.43
C LYS A 14 -11.33 14.00 -3.61
N ASP A 15 -10.54 14.91 -4.15
CA ASP A 15 -9.34 15.45 -3.49
C ASP A 15 -9.68 16.09 -2.14
N ARG A 16 -10.73 16.92 -2.07
CA ARG A 16 -11.15 17.51 -0.80
C ARG A 16 -11.51 16.45 0.24
N ILE A 17 -12.21 15.38 -0.16
CA ILE A 17 -12.57 14.28 0.75
C ILE A 17 -11.30 13.57 1.24
N ILE A 18 -10.39 13.22 0.33
CA ILE A 18 -9.16 12.49 0.65
C ILE A 18 -8.24 13.33 1.53
N VAL A 19 -8.03 14.61 1.19
CA VAL A 19 -7.17 15.53 1.97
C VAL A 19 -7.71 15.73 3.38
N SER A 20 -9.03 15.99 3.53
CA SER A 20 -9.66 16.15 4.84
C SER A 20 -9.60 14.86 5.65
N ALA A 21 -9.80 13.69 5.00
CA ALA A 21 -9.71 12.40 5.65
C ALA A 21 -8.27 12.11 6.12
N LYS A 22 -7.27 12.32 5.26
CA LYS A 22 -5.85 12.16 5.62
C LYS A 22 -5.49 13.00 6.84
N ARG A 23 -5.89 14.28 6.85
CA ARG A 23 -5.64 15.17 8.00
C ARG A 23 -6.26 14.64 9.28
N GLU A 24 -7.50 14.22 9.24
CA GLU A 24 -8.20 13.70 10.41
C GLU A 24 -7.56 12.38 10.91
N PHE A 25 -7.22 11.45 10.02
CA PHE A 25 -6.55 10.19 10.36
C PHE A 25 -5.09 10.35 10.81
N THR A 26 -4.42 11.44 10.45
CA THR A 26 -3.07 11.75 10.98
C THR A 26 -3.13 12.37 12.36
N GLN A 27 -4.16 13.15 12.66
CA GLN A 27 -4.32 13.80 13.97
C GLN A 27 -4.93 12.90 15.04
N HIS A 28 -5.62 11.84 14.65
CA HIS A 28 -6.34 10.96 15.54
C HIS A 28 -6.12 9.49 15.20
N THR A 29 -6.18 8.62 16.21
CA THR A 29 -6.24 7.17 15.98
C THR A 29 -7.52 6.82 15.23
N TYR A 30 -7.54 5.65 14.57
CA TYR A 30 -8.71 5.20 13.81
C TYR A 30 -10.02 5.30 14.61
N GLU A 31 -10.02 4.87 15.88
CA GLU A 31 -11.22 4.89 16.73
C GLU A 31 -11.73 6.32 16.99
N LYS A 32 -10.80 7.27 17.21
CA LYS A 32 -11.11 8.67 17.55
C LYS A 32 -11.43 9.54 16.35
N THR A 33 -11.15 9.06 15.14
CA THR A 33 -11.46 9.74 13.89
C THR A 33 -12.96 9.91 13.71
N SER A 34 -13.39 11.11 13.31
CA SER A 34 -14.78 11.50 13.13
C SER A 34 -15.13 11.75 11.68
N ILE A 35 -16.03 10.92 11.11
CA ILE A 35 -16.59 11.14 9.78
C ILE A 35 -17.20 12.55 9.67
N ASN A 36 -17.89 13.03 10.71
CA ASN A 36 -18.50 14.36 10.69
C ASN A 36 -17.47 15.48 10.51
N ARG A 37 -16.32 15.41 11.21
CA ARG A 37 -15.24 16.40 11.04
C ARG A 37 -14.67 16.38 9.63
N ILE A 38 -14.47 15.19 9.06
CA ILE A 38 -13.99 15.03 7.68
C ILE A 38 -14.96 15.68 6.69
N LEU A 39 -16.27 15.40 6.83
CA LEU A 39 -17.28 15.92 5.91
C LEU A 39 -17.46 17.43 6.03
N ASP A 40 -17.44 17.97 7.26
CA ASP A 40 -17.56 19.41 7.53
C ASP A 40 -16.35 20.15 6.90
N GLU A 41 -15.13 19.63 7.03
CA GLU A 41 -13.91 20.18 6.42
C GLU A 41 -13.93 20.06 4.90
N ALA A 42 -14.31 18.90 4.35
CA ALA A 42 -14.43 18.67 2.91
C ALA A 42 -15.59 19.43 2.26
N LYS A 43 -16.44 20.10 3.05
CA LYS A 43 -17.68 20.77 2.60
C LYS A 43 -18.63 19.81 1.87
N ILE A 44 -18.83 18.63 2.43
CA ILE A 44 -19.69 17.57 1.93
C ILE A 44 -20.90 17.42 2.87
N PRO A 45 -22.14 17.38 2.35
CA PRO A 45 -23.31 17.11 3.18
C PRO A 45 -23.20 15.76 3.90
N LYS A 46 -23.51 15.71 5.20
CA LYS A 46 -23.40 14.49 6.03
C LYS A 46 -24.15 13.28 5.46
N GLY A 47 -25.32 13.51 4.86
CA GLY A 47 -26.08 12.46 4.19
C GLY A 47 -25.45 11.86 2.93
N SER A 48 -24.39 12.50 2.39
CA SER A 48 -23.70 12.00 1.20
C SER A 48 -22.65 10.94 1.51
N PHE A 49 -22.22 10.79 2.76
CA PHE A 49 -21.16 9.82 3.12
C PHE A 49 -21.52 8.41 2.65
N TYR A 50 -22.68 7.93 3.03
CA TYR A 50 -23.16 6.58 2.72
C TYR A 50 -23.54 6.37 1.25
N GLN A 51 -23.48 7.43 0.42
CA GLN A 51 -23.56 7.30 -1.04
C GLN A 51 -22.20 6.91 -1.65
N TYR A 52 -21.09 7.10 -0.89
CA TYR A 52 -19.73 6.88 -1.35
C TYR A 52 -19.05 5.72 -0.65
N PHE A 53 -19.33 5.48 0.63
CA PHE A 53 -18.65 4.54 1.51
C PHE A 53 -19.65 3.77 2.37
N ASP A 54 -19.39 2.49 2.61
CA ASP A 54 -20.17 1.70 3.56
C ASP A 54 -19.89 2.15 4.99
N ASP A 55 -18.60 2.36 5.30
CA ASP A 55 -18.17 2.80 6.62
C ASP A 55 -16.84 3.59 6.62
N LYS A 56 -16.33 3.88 7.80
CA LYS A 56 -15.09 4.62 8.02
C LYS A 56 -13.86 3.85 7.50
N SER A 57 -13.89 2.53 7.45
CA SER A 57 -12.77 1.70 6.98
C SER A 57 -12.50 1.89 5.50
N ASP A 58 -13.55 2.10 4.68
CA ASP A 58 -13.41 2.40 3.26
C ASP A 58 -12.66 3.71 3.03
N LEU A 59 -13.00 4.73 3.82
CA LEU A 59 -12.31 6.02 3.72
C LEU A 59 -10.86 5.95 4.22
N PHE A 60 -10.62 5.14 5.25
CA PHE A 60 -9.26 4.90 5.75
C PHE A 60 -8.42 4.13 4.73
N TYR A 61 -8.98 3.06 4.14
CA TYR A 61 -8.36 2.35 3.04
C TYR A 61 -7.99 3.29 1.90
N LEU A 62 -8.90 4.18 1.46
CA LEU A 62 -8.64 5.13 0.39
C LEU A 62 -7.47 6.08 0.72
N CYS A 63 -7.34 6.50 1.98
CA CYS A 63 -6.20 7.32 2.42
C CYS A 63 -4.88 6.56 2.32
N ILE A 64 -4.83 5.31 2.77
CA ILE A 64 -3.64 4.45 2.67
C ILE A 64 -3.34 4.12 1.20
N TYR A 65 -4.36 3.77 0.42
CA TYR A 65 -4.24 3.51 -1.01
C TYR A 65 -3.56 4.68 -1.75
N SER A 66 -3.98 5.93 -1.46
CA SER A 66 -3.39 7.11 -2.08
C SER A 66 -1.91 7.36 -1.71
N VAL A 67 -1.44 6.84 -0.59
CA VAL A 67 -0.02 6.86 -0.23
C VAL A 67 0.76 5.83 -1.05
N TYR A 68 0.21 4.63 -1.20
CA TYR A 68 0.82 3.59 -2.06
C TYR A 68 0.83 4.00 -3.53
N GLU A 69 -0.24 4.64 -4.06
CA GLU A 69 -0.23 5.21 -5.42
C GLU A 69 0.93 6.20 -5.60
N LYS A 70 1.11 7.12 -4.64
CA LYS A 70 2.23 8.09 -4.65
C LYS A 70 3.59 7.39 -4.72
N ILE A 71 3.79 6.30 -3.98
CA ILE A 71 5.01 5.49 -4.02
C ILE A 71 5.18 4.82 -5.40
N ILE A 72 4.12 4.23 -5.94
CA ILE A 72 4.15 3.53 -7.23
C ILE A 72 4.40 4.53 -8.36
N ASP A 73 3.70 5.65 -8.40
CA ASP A 73 3.85 6.68 -9.42
C ASP A 73 5.26 7.31 -9.43
N ALA A 74 5.81 7.57 -8.25
CA ALA A 74 7.17 8.07 -8.13
C ALA A 74 8.21 7.07 -8.64
N ARG A 75 7.94 5.77 -8.50
CA ARG A 75 8.77 4.69 -9.02
C ARG A 75 8.64 4.54 -10.54
N THR A 76 7.43 4.66 -11.10
CA THR A 76 7.18 4.53 -12.54
C THR A 76 7.70 5.70 -13.36
N GLY A 77 7.80 6.90 -12.77
CA GLY A 77 8.34 8.10 -13.43
C GLY A 77 9.87 8.20 -13.48
N LYS A 78 10.60 7.35 -12.75
CA LYS A 78 12.08 7.35 -12.72
C LYS A 78 12.65 6.25 -13.62
N SER A 79 13.49 6.65 -14.60
CA SER A 79 14.15 5.79 -15.59
C SER A 79 14.82 4.54 -14.99
N GLU A 80 14.56 3.39 -15.59
CA GLU A 80 15.25 2.09 -15.58
C GLU A 80 15.58 1.36 -14.28
N SER A 81 15.86 2.01 -13.15
CA SER A 81 16.31 1.31 -11.93
C SER A 81 15.25 1.20 -10.84
N LEU A 82 14.17 1.95 -10.95
CA LEU A 82 13.15 2.10 -9.91
C LEU A 82 11.78 1.56 -10.32
N LEU A 83 11.65 1.17 -11.58
CA LEU A 83 10.46 0.56 -12.14
C LEU A 83 10.43 -0.90 -11.74
N GLY A 84 9.47 -1.25 -11.00
CA GLY A 84 9.29 -2.61 -10.62
C GLY A 84 9.07 -2.76 -9.12
N SER A 85 8.52 -3.90 -8.81
CA SER A 85 8.39 -4.40 -7.47
C SER A 85 9.76 -4.56 -6.81
N GLY A 86 9.79 -4.77 -5.52
CA GLY A 86 10.99 -5.18 -4.81
C GLY A 86 11.69 -6.39 -5.47
N LEU A 87 10.93 -7.26 -6.12
CA LEU A 87 11.44 -8.43 -6.83
C LEU A 87 12.37 -8.06 -7.99
N LEU A 88 11.97 -7.15 -8.87
CA LEU A 88 12.78 -6.74 -10.01
C LEU A 88 14.06 -6.01 -9.56
N ARG A 89 13.97 -5.21 -8.50
CA ARG A 89 15.13 -4.56 -7.88
C ARG A 89 16.11 -5.58 -7.31
N MET A 90 15.61 -6.56 -6.58
CA MET A 90 16.41 -7.64 -6.01
C MET A 90 17.16 -8.42 -7.10
N LYS A 91 16.50 -8.72 -8.22
CA LYS A 91 17.13 -9.39 -9.37
C LYS A 91 18.21 -8.56 -10.04
N ASN A 92 17.96 -7.28 -10.26
CA ASN A 92 18.85 -6.42 -11.05
C ASN A 92 20.04 -5.85 -10.27
N LEU A 93 19.85 -5.58 -8.99
CA LEU A 93 20.82 -4.84 -8.17
C LEU A 93 21.47 -5.70 -7.09
N GLY A 94 20.98 -6.92 -6.90
CA GLY A 94 21.31 -7.74 -5.74
C GLY A 94 20.55 -7.28 -4.50
N TYR A 95 20.52 -8.17 -3.52
CA TYR A 95 19.65 -8.09 -2.36
C TYR A 95 19.86 -6.84 -1.51
N ASP A 96 21.10 -6.62 -1.04
CA ASP A 96 21.44 -5.51 -0.12
C ASP A 96 21.26 -4.15 -0.79
N ARG A 97 21.63 -4.03 -2.05
CA ARG A 97 21.52 -2.76 -2.78
C ARG A 97 20.07 -2.42 -3.13
N GLY A 98 19.28 -3.43 -3.52
CA GLY A 98 17.85 -3.26 -3.76
C GLY A 98 17.12 -2.73 -2.52
N TYR A 99 17.44 -3.30 -1.36
CA TYR A 99 16.91 -2.87 -0.08
C TYR A 99 17.28 -1.42 0.29
N GLN A 100 18.57 -1.08 0.21
CA GLN A 100 19.03 0.28 0.53
C GLN A 100 18.29 1.34 -0.31
N LEU A 101 18.23 1.14 -1.62
CA LEU A 101 17.55 2.06 -2.53
C LEU A 101 16.05 2.15 -2.25
N PHE A 102 15.40 1.05 -1.87
CA PHE A 102 14.01 1.07 -1.48
C PHE A 102 13.76 1.95 -0.25
N SER A 103 14.62 1.83 0.77
CA SER A 103 14.51 2.63 1.99
C SER A 103 14.80 4.12 1.73
N GLU A 104 15.83 4.44 0.95
CA GLU A 104 16.16 5.81 0.54
C GLU A 104 15.01 6.45 -0.24
N ASP A 105 14.42 5.74 -1.21
CA ASP A 105 13.30 6.23 -2.01
C ASP A 105 12.05 6.51 -1.18
N LEU A 106 11.74 5.70 -0.18
CA LEU A 106 10.57 5.95 0.68
C LEU A 106 10.71 7.27 1.44
N HIS A 107 11.90 7.60 1.94
CA HIS A 107 12.16 8.87 2.63
C HIS A 107 12.05 10.08 1.70
N ASP A 108 12.40 9.90 0.41
CA ASP A 108 12.31 10.97 -0.58
C ASP A 108 10.88 11.21 -1.09
N ILE A 109 10.02 10.18 -1.05
CA ILE A 109 8.67 10.20 -1.61
C ILE A 109 7.62 10.59 -0.54
N LEU A 110 7.78 10.08 0.69
CA LEU A 110 6.77 10.19 1.74
C LEU A 110 7.01 11.43 2.62
N GLU A 111 5.91 12.08 2.96
CA GLU A 111 5.86 13.17 3.93
C GLU A 111 5.63 12.61 5.36
N GLU A 112 5.90 13.43 6.37
CA GLU A 112 5.67 13.07 7.78
C GLU A 112 4.22 12.58 8.04
N GLY A 113 3.25 13.19 7.36
CA GLY A 113 1.85 12.79 7.43
C GLY A 113 1.59 11.39 6.89
N ASP A 114 2.28 10.98 5.83
CA ASP A 114 2.16 9.64 5.24
C ASP A 114 2.71 8.56 6.20
N PHE A 115 3.86 8.81 6.84
CA PHE A 115 4.40 7.93 7.89
C PHE A 115 3.46 7.82 9.10
N THR A 116 2.82 8.94 9.47
CA THR A 116 1.84 8.95 10.57
C THR A 116 0.60 8.13 10.22
N LEU A 117 0.12 8.18 8.97
CA LEU A 117 -0.97 7.35 8.48
C LEU A 117 -0.63 5.86 8.56
N PHE A 118 0.56 5.44 8.12
CA PHE A 118 1.02 4.06 8.26
C PHE A 118 1.10 3.63 9.73
N SER A 119 1.67 4.47 10.60
CA SER A 119 1.72 4.18 12.04
C SER A 119 0.32 4.00 12.65
N ASN A 120 -0.66 4.81 12.22
CA ASN A 120 -2.05 4.69 12.68
C ASN A 120 -2.75 3.46 12.08
N MET A 121 -2.39 3.03 10.86
CA MET A 121 -2.85 1.77 10.29
C MET A 121 -2.38 0.58 11.14
N LEU A 122 -1.11 0.56 11.55
CA LEU A 122 -0.56 -0.51 12.40
C LEU A 122 -1.21 -0.57 13.79
N LYS A 123 -1.76 0.54 14.28
CA LYS A 123 -2.46 0.65 15.57
C LYS A 123 -3.98 0.48 15.46
N ALA A 124 -4.51 0.37 14.25
CA ALA A 124 -5.93 0.16 14.04
C ALA A 124 -6.35 -1.24 14.52
N PRO A 125 -7.65 -1.45 14.83
CA PRO A 125 -8.16 -2.79 15.14
C PRO A 125 -7.79 -3.80 14.05
N ASP A 126 -7.46 -5.04 14.44
CA ASP A 126 -6.99 -6.09 13.53
C ASP A 126 -7.88 -6.27 12.29
N ALA A 127 -9.20 -6.20 12.47
CA ALA A 127 -10.14 -6.32 11.35
C ALA A 127 -9.97 -5.18 10.32
N ILE A 128 -9.71 -3.97 10.77
CA ILE A 128 -9.51 -2.79 9.92
C ILE A 128 -8.14 -2.86 9.26
N HIS A 129 -7.12 -3.19 10.04
CA HIS A 129 -5.76 -3.37 9.55
C HIS A 129 -5.72 -4.43 8.42
N ASN A 130 -6.27 -5.62 8.67
CA ASN A 130 -6.34 -6.70 7.68
C ASN A 130 -7.15 -6.30 6.44
N TYR A 131 -8.28 -5.61 6.63
CA TYR A 131 -9.10 -5.10 5.52
C TYR A 131 -8.27 -4.20 4.60
N VAL A 132 -7.56 -3.23 5.17
CA VAL A 132 -6.72 -2.30 4.38
C VAL A 132 -5.59 -3.05 3.68
N GLN A 133 -4.84 -3.89 4.39
CA GLN A 133 -3.70 -4.62 3.82
C GLN A 133 -4.11 -5.54 2.67
N MET A 134 -5.16 -6.34 2.86
CA MET A 134 -5.60 -7.30 1.84
C MET A 134 -6.09 -6.60 0.56
N ASN A 135 -6.79 -5.48 0.69
CA ASN A 135 -7.23 -4.73 -0.49
C ASN A 135 -6.05 -4.04 -1.19
N ILE A 136 -5.10 -3.44 -0.47
CA ILE A 136 -3.86 -2.90 -1.06
C ILE A 136 -3.09 -4.01 -1.80
N ALA A 137 -2.92 -5.17 -1.17
CA ALA A 137 -2.23 -6.30 -1.78
C ALA A 137 -2.89 -6.74 -3.09
N SER A 138 -4.21 -6.97 -3.07
CA SER A 138 -4.94 -7.53 -4.21
C SER A 138 -5.21 -6.53 -5.34
N GLU A 139 -5.56 -5.29 -4.99
CA GLU A 139 -6.04 -4.32 -5.98
C GLU A 139 -4.90 -3.47 -6.57
N LEU A 140 -3.83 -3.24 -5.81
CA LEU A 140 -2.78 -2.32 -6.21
C LEU A 140 -1.45 -3.02 -6.50
N ILE A 141 -0.96 -3.87 -5.59
CA ILE A 141 0.40 -4.41 -5.67
C ILE A 141 0.46 -5.71 -6.50
N ALA A 142 -0.47 -6.64 -6.30
CA ALA A 142 -0.45 -7.92 -7.02
C ALA A 142 -0.50 -7.79 -8.56
N PRO A 143 -1.26 -6.85 -9.17
CA PRO A 143 -1.22 -6.65 -10.61
C PRO A 143 0.16 -6.29 -11.15
N ILE A 144 0.98 -5.55 -10.38
CA ILE A 144 2.35 -5.20 -10.74
C ILE A 144 3.22 -6.46 -10.75
N PHE A 145 3.21 -7.24 -9.67
CA PHE A 145 3.94 -8.51 -9.62
C PHE A 145 3.50 -9.48 -10.70
N LYS A 146 2.21 -9.56 -11.00
CA LYS A 146 1.70 -10.41 -12.07
C LYS A 146 2.31 -10.05 -13.42
N ALA A 147 2.33 -8.77 -13.75
CA ALA A 147 2.94 -8.30 -14.99
C ALA A 147 4.44 -8.63 -15.07
N GLU A 148 5.18 -8.47 -13.97
CA GLU A 148 6.60 -8.80 -13.88
C GLU A 148 6.86 -10.30 -14.02
N LEU A 149 6.11 -11.15 -13.32
CA LEU A 149 6.25 -12.60 -13.42
C LEU A 149 5.95 -13.11 -14.83
N MET A 150 4.92 -12.56 -15.47
CA MET A 150 4.56 -12.94 -16.86
C MET A 150 5.62 -12.50 -17.89
N ALA A 151 6.33 -11.42 -17.62
CA ALA A 151 7.41 -10.91 -18.49
C ALA A 151 8.75 -11.58 -18.25
N ASP A 152 8.93 -12.31 -17.15
CA ASP A 152 10.22 -12.89 -16.76
C ASP A 152 10.43 -14.29 -17.37
N PRO A 153 11.40 -14.46 -18.31
CA PRO A 153 11.66 -15.76 -18.93
C PRO A 153 12.22 -16.83 -17.98
N ALA A 154 12.70 -16.43 -16.80
CA ALA A 154 13.16 -17.38 -15.78
C ALA A 154 11.99 -18.00 -15.01
N VAL A 155 10.83 -17.37 -14.99
CA VAL A 155 9.65 -17.90 -14.32
C VAL A 155 9.03 -19.03 -15.15
N ARG A 156 8.63 -20.10 -14.48
CA ARG A 156 7.93 -21.22 -15.13
C ARG A 156 6.55 -20.78 -15.61
N ASN A 157 6.14 -21.27 -16.76
CA ASN A 157 4.85 -20.94 -17.38
C ASN A 157 3.68 -21.83 -16.94
N ASP A 158 3.94 -22.80 -16.06
CA ASP A 158 2.95 -23.72 -15.49
C ASP A 158 2.46 -23.32 -14.09
N ILE A 159 2.77 -22.09 -13.65
CA ILE A 159 2.36 -21.56 -12.35
C ILE A 159 1.03 -20.80 -12.43
N ASP A 160 0.37 -20.69 -11.27
CA ASP A 160 -0.75 -19.78 -11.09
C ASP A 160 -0.24 -18.36 -10.81
N TYR A 161 -0.19 -17.52 -11.86
CA TYR A 161 0.32 -16.16 -11.76
C TYR A 161 -0.49 -15.27 -10.79
N ASP A 162 -1.80 -15.46 -10.68
CA ASP A 162 -2.64 -14.70 -9.73
C ASP A 162 -2.31 -15.06 -8.29
N TYR A 163 -2.15 -16.35 -8.00
CA TYR A 163 -1.76 -16.83 -6.69
C TYR A 163 -0.38 -16.32 -6.26
N TYR A 164 0.63 -16.50 -7.10
CA TYR A 164 2.00 -16.11 -6.74
C TYR A 164 2.20 -14.60 -6.69
N SER A 165 1.55 -13.83 -7.56
CA SER A 165 1.58 -12.37 -7.49
C SER A 165 0.93 -11.84 -6.22
N TYR A 166 -0.16 -12.46 -5.76
CA TYR A 166 -0.79 -12.11 -4.48
C TYR A 166 0.12 -12.47 -3.29
N LEU A 167 0.75 -13.65 -3.29
CA LEU A 167 1.74 -14.01 -2.25
C LEU A 167 2.90 -13.02 -2.19
N LEU A 168 3.45 -12.62 -3.33
CA LEU A 168 4.52 -11.64 -3.41
C LEU A 168 4.08 -10.27 -2.89
N SER A 169 2.85 -9.83 -3.20
CA SER A 169 2.33 -8.56 -2.69
C SER A 169 2.22 -8.52 -1.17
N LEU A 170 1.91 -9.65 -0.54
CA LEU A 170 1.89 -9.77 0.91
C LEU A 170 3.29 -9.64 1.53
N THR A 171 4.35 -10.03 0.84
CA THR A 171 5.72 -9.88 1.36
C THR A 171 6.16 -8.44 1.49
N GLU A 172 5.54 -7.50 0.79
CA GLU A 172 5.79 -6.06 0.95
C GLU A 172 5.06 -5.48 2.18
N LEU A 173 3.93 -6.05 2.58
CA LEU A 173 3.04 -5.49 3.60
C LEU A 173 3.22 -6.15 4.98
N ILE A 174 3.25 -7.48 5.03
CA ILE A 174 3.31 -8.26 6.28
C ILE A 174 4.53 -7.94 7.15
N PRO A 175 5.75 -7.74 6.62
CA PRO A 175 6.91 -7.48 7.45
C PRO A 175 6.78 -6.24 8.32
N VAL A 176 6.14 -5.19 7.81
CA VAL A 176 5.93 -3.94 8.55
C VAL A 176 5.03 -4.17 9.77
N ASP A 177 3.94 -4.91 9.60
CA ASP A 177 3.05 -5.31 10.69
C ASP A 177 3.76 -6.22 11.71
N TYR A 178 4.48 -7.24 11.22
CA TYR A 178 5.23 -8.14 12.07
C TYR A 178 6.28 -7.42 12.92
N GLY A 179 7.00 -6.43 12.34
CA GLY A 179 7.96 -5.62 13.05
C GLY A 179 7.33 -4.79 14.17
N ALA A 180 6.24 -4.12 13.86
CA ALA A 180 5.50 -3.31 14.83
C ALA A 180 5.01 -4.15 16.03
N ARG A 181 4.55 -5.39 15.78
CA ARG A 181 4.06 -6.31 16.83
C ARG A 181 5.19 -6.98 17.62
N THR A 182 6.35 -7.20 17.03
CA THR A 182 7.48 -7.91 17.64
C THR A 182 8.58 -7.01 18.18
N GLY A 183 8.45 -5.69 17.98
CA GLY A 183 9.45 -4.71 18.40
C GLY A 183 10.74 -4.72 17.56
N ARG A 184 10.70 -5.31 16.36
CA ARG A 184 11.82 -5.28 15.41
C ARG A 184 11.94 -3.91 14.77
N SER A 185 13.14 -3.54 14.32
CA SER A 185 13.32 -2.32 13.55
C SER A 185 12.64 -2.38 12.18
N VAL A 186 12.35 -1.22 11.60
CA VAL A 186 11.78 -1.15 10.25
C VAL A 186 12.71 -1.83 9.24
N GLU A 187 14.01 -1.62 9.38
CA GLU A 187 15.04 -2.23 8.52
C GLU A 187 15.02 -3.76 8.60
N GLU A 188 14.98 -4.33 9.81
CA GLU A 188 14.89 -5.78 9.99
C GLU A 188 13.64 -6.38 9.36
N THR A 189 12.53 -5.65 9.40
CA THR A 189 11.25 -6.13 8.87
C THR A 189 11.16 -6.05 7.35
N ILE A 190 11.68 -4.98 6.75
CA ILE A 190 11.77 -4.90 5.30
C ILE A 190 12.75 -5.95 4.76
N TYR A 191 13.89 -6.16 5.44
CA TYR A 191 14.82 -7.22 5.09
C TYR A 191 14.14 -8.60 5.07
N LEU A 192 13.32 -8.89 6.08
CA LEU A 192 12.56 -10.15 6.15
C LEU A 192 11.57 -10.30 4.98
N GLY A 193 10.93 -9.20 4.56
CA GLY A 193 10.05 -9.18 3.39
C GLY A 193 10.79 -9.58 2.10
N PHE A 194 11.99 -9.05 1.91
CA PHE A 194 12.84 -9.42 0.77
C PHE A 194 13.28 -10.89 0.83
N GLU A 195 13.57 -11.46 2.00
CA GLU A 195 13.87 -12.89 2.15
C GLU A 195 12.68 -13.76 1.75
N TYR A 196 11.47 -13.41 2.17
CA TYR A 196 10.27 -14.13 1.76
C TYR A 196 9.99 -14.00 0.26
N MET A 197 10.14 -12.80 -0.28
CA MET A 197 9.98 -12.56 -1.71
C MET A 197 10.95 -13.41 -2.54
N ARG A 198 12.21 -13.48 -2.12
CA ARG A 198 13.24 -14.32 -2.73
C ARG A 198 12.86 -15.80 -2.69
N ALA A 199 12.47 -16.32 -1.52
CA ALA A 199 12.08 -17.71 -1.35
C ALA A 199 10.90 -18.10 -2.26
N ILE A 200 9.90 -17.23 -2.38
CA ILE A 200 8.77 -17.43 -3.29
C ILE A 200 9.26 -17.44 -4.75
N TYR A 201 10.04 -16.45 -5.15
CA TYR A 201 10.56 -16.35 -6.52
C TYR A 201 11.41 -17.57 -6.89
N ASP A 202 12.35 -18.00 -6.05
CA ASP A 202 13.20 -19.17 -6.26
C ASP A 202 12.38 -20.46 -6.42
N SER A 203 11.22 -20.56 -5.79
CA SER A 203 10.31 -21.71 -5.92
C SER A 203 9.62 -21.83 -7.28
N ILE A 204 9.50 -20.73 -8.01
CA ILE A 204 8.79 -20.64 -9.30
C ILE A 204 9.71 -20.37 -10.50
N SER A 205 10.98 -20.07 -10.27
CA SER A 205 11.98 -19.88 -11.31
C SER A 205 12.64 -21.20 -11.72
N ARG A 206 13.31 -21.20 -12.90
CA ARG A 206 14.04 -22.34 -13.48
C ARG A 206 15.50 -22.32 -13.09
#